data_d7cb89f1b46371b71c2dda6e11559dbc
#
_entry.id   d7cb89f1b46371b71c2dda6e11559dbc
#
_cell.length_a   1.000
_cell.length_b   1.000
_cell.length_c   1.000
_cell.angle_alpha   90.00
_cell.angle_beta   90.00
_cell.angle_gamma   90.00
#
_symmetry.space_group_name_H-M   'P 1'
#
loop_
_entity.id
_entity.type
_entity.pdbx_description
1 polymer ?
#
loop_
_entity_poly.entity_id
_entity_poly.type
_entity_poly.pdbx_seq_one_letter_code
_entity_poly.pdbx_strand_id
1 'polypeptide(L)'
;MDKYAKIEPMELSEIRNKLEAYGQKVEDFRGSLDLDRLEEEIALLDNDMAEPDFWNDNEAAQKVIDESNALKAKYENFMSIATLHEDSEVLLEMLQEEDDEDMQVELEENVEKLGKKIETYELEIMLNQPYDHMNAILEIHPGSGGTESQDWGSMLMRMYERWGAAHGFKVEVLDYQDGDVAGLKSATLKFEGRNAYGFLRGEKGVHRLVRISPFDSQNRRHTSFTSVDVMPELDDTVEVDVRDADIKMDTFRSGGAGGQNVNKV
;
A
#
# COMPACT_ATOMS: atom_id res chain seq x y z
N MET A 1 -20.92 24.62 24.89
CA MET A 1 -19.94 25.39 24.12
C MET A 1 -19.72 24.65 22.84
N ASP A 2 -20.52 25.00 21.85
CA ASP A 2 -20.54 24.32 20.53
C ASP A 2 -19.27 24.60 19.78
N LYS A 3 -18.51 23.52 19.52
CA LYS A 3 -17.35 23.49 18.62
C LYS A 3 -17.63 22.66 17.37
N TYR A 4 -18.85 22.73 16.88
CA TYR A 4 -19.14 22.32 15.50
C TYR A 4 -19.08 23.60 14.67
N ALA A 5 -17.96 23.81 13.97
CA ALA A 5 -17.96 24.71 12.85
C ALA A 5 -19.09 24.25 11.93
N LYS A 6 -20.12 25.02 11.71
CA LYS A 6 -21.09 24.82 10.65
C LYS A 6 -20.26 24.78 9.36
N ILE A 7 -20.11 23.63 8.78
CA ILE A 7 -19.66 23.51 7.39
C ILE A 7 -20.79 24.18 6.61
N GLU A 8 -20.50 25.25 5.91
CA GLU A 8 -21.48 25.86 5.02
C GLU A 8 -21.86 24.80 3.97
N PRO A 9 -23.16 24.60 3.70
CA PRO A 9 -23.60 23.64 2.72
C PRO A 9 -22.98 23.97 1.35
N MET A 10 -22.56 22.92 0.63
CA MET A 10 -21.93 23.08 -0.68
C MET A 10 -22.98 23.55 -1.70
N GLU A 11 -22.65 24.51 -2.55
CA GLU A 11 -23.59 24.94 -3.59
C GLU A 11 -23.85 23.80 -4.60
N LEU A 12 -25.09 23.62 -5.01
CA LEU A 12 -25.49 22.59 -6.00
C LEU A 12 -24.70 22.71 -7.31
N SER A 13 -24.28 23.91 -7.68
CA SER A 13 -23.42 24.16 -8.84
C SER A 13 -22.02 23.55 -8.67
N GLU A 14 -21.46 23.61 -7.46
CA GLU A 14 -20.17 23.02 -7.15
C GLU A 14 -20.25 21.48 -7.13
N ILE A 15 -21.32 20.93 -6.54
CA ILE A 15 -21.61 19.50 -6.53
C ILE A 15 -21.72 18.96 -7.96
N ARG A 16 -22.47 19.66 -8.83
CA ARG A 16 -22.58 19.29 -10.25
C ARG A 16 -21.24 19.20 -10.93
N ASN A 17 -20.41 20.22 -10.79
CA ASN A 17 -19.08 20.24 -11.41
C ASN A 17 -18.18 19.08 -10.92
N LYS A 18 -18.28 18.73 -9.62
CA LYS A 18 -17.57 17.56 -9.07
C LYS A 18 -18.09 16.26 -9.65
N LEU A 19 -19.41 16.08 -9.73
CA LEU A 19 -20.01 14.86 -10.30
C LEU A 19 -19.67 14.69 -11.78
N GLU A 20 -19.70 15.77 -12.58
CA GLU A 20 -19.27 15.71 -13.99
C GLU A 20 -17.80 15.28 -14.11
N ALA A 21 -16.90 15.82 -13.26
CA ALA A 21 -15.49 15.43 -13.24
C ALA A 21 -15.30 13.97 -12.80
N TYR A 22 -16.09 13.50 -11.83
CA TYR A 22 -16.08 12.11 -11.38
C TYR A 22 -16.65 11.16 -12.43
N GLY A 23 -17.72 11.58 -13.13
CA GLY A 23 -18.31 10.82 -14.22
C GLY A 23 -17.30 10.53 -15.34
N GLN A 24 -16.49 11.54 -15.71
CA GLN A 24 -15.41 11.33 -16.69
C GLN A 24 -14.42 10.26 -16.22
N LYS A 25 -14.02 10.30 -14.93
CA LYS A 25 -13.12 9.29 -14.36
C LYS A 25 -13.74 7.89 -14.34
N VAL A 26 -15.05 7.79 -14.01
CA VAL A 26 -15.79 6.51 -14.04
C VAL A 26 -15.80 5.93 -15.45
N GLU A 27 -16.01 6.75 -16.49
CA GLU A 27 -15.95 6.31 -17.89
C GLU A 27 -14.52 5.89 -18.30
N ASP A 28 -13.49 6.63 -17.87
CA ASP A 28 -12.09 6.27 -18.12
C ASP A 28 -11.73 4.93 -17.46
N PHE A 29 -12.23 4.67 -16.24
CA PHE A 29 -12.07 3.37 -15.56
C PHE A 29 -12.82 2.26 -16.31
N ARG A 30 -14.06 2.51 -16.73
CA ARG A 30 -14.84 1.56 -17.53
C ARG A 30 -14.12 1.20 -18.83
N GLY A 31 -13.55 2.18 -19.51
CA GLY A 31 -12.79 1.97 -20.74
C GLY A 31 -11.48 1.19 -20.54
N SER A 32 -10.89 1.26 -19.36
CA SER A 32 -9.67 0.51 -19.01
C SER A 32 -9.96 -0.90 -18.49
N LEU A 33 -11.19 -1.14 -18.00
CA LEU A 33 -11.68 -2.42 -17.53
C LEU A 33 -12.52 -3.05 -18.65
N ASP A 34 -12.11 -4.20 -19.13
CA ASP A 34 -12.96 -5.05 -19.96
C ASP A 34 -13.93 -5.80 -19.02
N LEU A 35 -15.04 -5.12 -18.67
CA LEU A 35 -15.99 -5.65 -17.68
C LEU A 35 -16.61 -6.98 -18.12
N ASP A 36 -16.95 -7.11 -19.40
CA ASP A 36 -17.56 -8.33 -19.95
C ASP A 36 -16.58 -9.50 -19.80
N ARG A 37 -15.32 -9.27 -20.14
CA ARG A 37 -14.25 -10.26 -19.95
C ARG A 37 -14.02 -10.59 -18.49
N LEU A 38 -14.05 -9.59 -17.61
CA LEU A 38 -13.86 -9.78 -16.17
C LEU A 38 -14.97 -10.66 -15.57
N GLU A 39 -16.23 -10.42 -15.97
CA GLU A 39 -17.36 -11.26 -15.57
C GLU A 39 -17.26 -12.69 -16.10
N GLU A 40 -16.82 -12.86 -17.37
CA GLU A 40 -16.58 -14.19 -17.94
C GLU A 40 -15.47 -14.94 -17.19
N GLU A 41 -14.34 -14.28 -16.88
CA GLU A 41 -13.24 -14.89 -16.14
C GLU A 41 -13.67 -15.28 -14.70
N ILE A 42 -14.43 -14.43 -14.01
CA ILE A 42 -15.00 -14.76 -12.69
C ILE A 42 -15.93 -15.97 -12.79
N ALA A 43 -16.82 -16.00 -13.78
CA ALA A 43 -17.75 -17.11 -13.96
C ALA A 43 -17.03 -18.44 -14.27
N LEU A 44 -15.94 -18.40 -15.04
CA LEU A 44 -15.11 -19.58 -15.31
C LEU A 44 -14.48 -20.12 -14.03
N LEU A 45 -13.83 -19.25 -13.24
CA LEU A 45 -13.22 -19.65 -11.97
C LEU A 45 -14.24 -20.16 -10.96
N ASP A 46 -15.44 -19.56 -10.91
CA ASP A 46 -16.54 -20.03 -10.06
C ASP A 46 -17.04 -21.43 -10.47
N ASN A 47 -17.06 -21.73 -11.78
CA ASN A 47 -17.40 -23.06 -12.30
C ASN A 47 -16.30 -24.07 -11.95
N ASP A 48 -15.02 -23.70 -12.09
CA ASP A 48 -13.89 -24.57 -11.71
C ASP A 48 -13.95 -24.92 -10.21
N MET A 49 -14.27 -23.93 -9.34
CA MET A 49 -14.46 -24.15 -7.90
C MET A 49 -15.64 -25.05 -7.55
N ALA A 50 -16.63 -25.18 -8.44
CA ALA A 50 -17.77 -26.06 -8.24
C ALA A 50 -17.53 -27.52 -8.66
N GLU A 51 -16.40 -27.82 -9.33
CA GLU A 51 -16.07 -29.16 -9.77
C GLU A 51 -15.79 -30.10 -8.57
N PRO A 52 -16.25 -31.37 -8.60
CA PRO A 52 -16.08 -32.31 -7.47
C PRO A 52 -14.61 -32.55 -7.09
N ASP A 53 -13.72 -32.45 -8.06
CA ASP A 53 -12.29 -32.74 -7.92
C ASP A 53 -11.45 -31.53 -7.53
N PHE A 54 -12.06 -30.35 -7.40
CA PHE A 54 -11.40 -29.08 -7.11
C PHE A 54 -10.49 -29.13 -5.86
N TRP A 55 -10.91 -29.82 -4.83
CA TRP A 55 -10.21 -29.92 -3.54
C TRP A 55 -9.16 -31.05 -3.46
N ASN A 56 -8.93 -31.79 -4.57
CA ASN A 56 -7.94 -32.85 -4.57
C ASN A 56 -6.51 -32.33 -4.45
N ASP A 57 -6.27 -31.08 -4.89
CA ASP A 57 -5.00 -30.36 -4.74
C ASP A 57 -5.28 -29.01 -4.02
N ASN A 58 -5.01 -28.99 -2.73
CA ASN A 58 -5.30 -27.82 -1.90
C ASN A 58 -4.48 -26.58 -2.30
N GLU A 59 -3.25 -26.78 -2.81
CA GLU A 59 -2.40 -25.67 -3.20
C GLU A 59 -2.87 -25.03 -4.51
N ALA A 60 -3.23 -25.86 -5.49
CA ALA A 60 -3.83 -25.39 -6.73
C ALA A 60 -5.20 -24.72 -6.48
N ALA A 61 -6.03 -25.33 -5.61
CA ALA A 61 -7.33 -24.78 -5.23
C ALA A 61 -7.19 -23.39 -4.58
N GLN A 62 -6.23 -23.20 -3.67
CA GLN A 62 -6.00 -21.92 -3.04
C GLN A 62 -5.63 -20.82 -4.06
N LYS A 63 -4.79 -21.14 -5.04
CA LYS A 63 -4.42 -20.19 -6.11
C LYS A 63 -5.64 -19.73 -6.92
N VAL A 64 -6.51 -20.65 -7.30
CA VAL A 64 -7.75 -20.34 -8.03
C VAL A 64 -8.69 -19.47 -7.19
N ILE A 65 -8.83 -19.77 -5.89
CA ILE A 65 -9.63 -18.96 -4.96
C ILE A 65 -9.08 -17.53 -4.84
N ASP A 66 -7.76 -17.40 -4.68
CA ASP A 66 -7.12 -16.10 -4.54
C ASP A 66 -7.25 -15.27 -5.82
N GLU A 67 -7.14 -15.90 -6.99
CA GLU A 67 -7.38 -15.27 -8.28
C GLU A 67 -8.83 -14.81 -8.44
N SER A 68 -9.80 -15.69 -8.17
CA SER A 68 -11.23 -15.36 -8.22
C SER A 68 -11.57 -14.19 -7.28
N ASN A 69 -11.07 -14.22 -6.03
CA ASN A 69 -11.28 -13.16 -5.07
C ASN A 69 -10.67 -11.83 -5.53
N ALA A 70 -9.51 -11.87 -6.19
CA ALA A 70 -8.85 -10.69 -6.73
C ALA A 70 -9.67 -10.04 -7.86
N LEU A 71 -10.20 -10.85 -8.79
CA LEU A 71 -11.05 -10.37 -9.89
C LEU A 71 -12.38 -9.83 -9.36
N LYS A 72 -13.04 -10.55 -8.46
CA LYS A 72 -14.28 -10.11 -7.80
C LYS A 72 -14.12 -8.78 -7.08
N ALA A 73 -13.05 -8.64 -6.29
CA ALA A 73 -12.78 -7.40 -5.58
C ALA A 73 -12.56 -6.22 -6.56
N LYS A 74 -11.87 -6.45 -7.69
CA LYS A 74 -11.67 -5.44 -8.72
C LYS A 74 -13.00 -5.01 -9.36
N TYR A 75 -13.87 -5.97 -9.68
CA TYR A 75 -15.19 -5.73 -10.24
C TYR A 75 -16.08 -4.98 -9.24
N GLU A 76 -16.21 -5.48 -8.00
CA GLU A 76 -17.05 -4.91 -6.96
C GLU A 76 -16.60 -3.48 -6.58
N ASN A 77 -15.30 -3.22 -6.50
CA ASN A 77 -14.77 -1.89 -6.25
C ASN A 77 -15.21 -0.90 -7.33
N PHE A 78 -15.07 -1.27 -8.61
CA PHE A 78 -15.53 -0.44 -9.71
C PHE A 78 -17.05 -0.23 -9.67
N MET A 79 -17.84 -1.30 -9.54
CA MET A 79 -19.29 -1.22 -9.49
C MET A 79 -19.78 -0.35 -8.33
N SER A 80 -19.12 -0.41 -7.18
CA SER A 80 -19.46 0.43 -6.03
C SER A 80 -19.23 1.93 -6.28
N ILE A 81 -18.28 2.28 -7.15
CA ILE A 81 -18.02 3.66 -7.57
C ILE A 81 -19.06 4.10 -8.59
N ALA A 82 -19.33 3.26 -9.62
CA ALA A 82 -20.29 3.55 -10.67
C ALA A 82 -21.70 3.75 -10.10
N THR A 83 -22.15 2.82 -9.25
CA THR A 83 -23.47 2.93 -8.59
C THR A 83 -23.57 4.18 -7.71
N LEU A 84 -22.54 4.47 -6.90
CA LEU A 84 -22.56 5.65 -6.05
C LEU A 84 -22.58 6.96 -6.85
N HIS A 85 -21.95 6.98 -8.04
CA HIS A 85 -22.02 8.11 -8.97
C HIS A 85 -23.43 8.26 -9.54
N GLU A 86 -24.02 7.19 -10.06
CA GLU A 86 -25.40 7.17 -10.61
C GLU A 86 -26.42 7.61 -9.55
N ASP A 87 -26.34 7.07 -8.32
CA ASP A 87 -27.22 7.46 -7.21
C ASP A 87 -27.08 8.95 -6.87
N SER A 88 -25.84 9.49 -6.90
CA SER A 88 -25.59 10.89 -6.65
C SER A 88 -26.13 11.81 -7.75
N GLU A 89 -26.09 11.39 -9.01
CA GLU A 89 -26.71 12.13 -10.11
C GLU A 89 -28.22 12.19 -9.96
N VAL A 90 -28.87 11.07 -9.60
CA VAL A 90 -30.32 11.00 -9.35
C VAL A 90 -30.70 11.94 -8.19
N LEU A 91 -29.96 11.92 -7.07
CA LEU A 91 -30.20 12.84 -5.96
C LEU A 91 -30.06 14.32 -6.36
N LEU A 92 -29.06 14.64 -7.19
CA LEU A 92 -28.87 16.00 -7.71
C LEU A 92 -30.04 16.43 -8.59
N GLU A 93 -30.57 15.55 -9.44
CA GLU A 93 -31.76 15.83 -10.28
C GLU A 93 -32.99 16.07 -9.41
N MET A 94 -33.23 15.25 -8.39
CA MET A 94 -34.35 15.40 -7.45
C MET A 94 -34.30 16.75 -6.70
N LEU A 95 -33.10 17.13 -6.23
CA LEU A 95 -32.89 18.43 -5.54
C LEU A 95 -33.07 19.66 -6.44
N GLN A 96 -33.00 19.50 -7.77
CA GLN A 96 -33.35 20.58 -8.70
C GLN A 96 -34.86 20.78 -8.87
N GLU A 97 -35.66 19.73 -8.59
CA GLU A 97 -37.13 19.79 -8.68
C GLU A 97 -37.75 20.20 -7.35
N GLU A 98 -37.21 19.74 -6.23
CA GLU A 98 -37.70 19.99 -4.88
C GLU A 98 -36.53 20.23 -3.90
N ASP A 99 -36.57 21.34 -3.19
CA ASP A 99 -35.54 21.72 -2.20
C ASP A 99 -35.76 20.91 -0.91
N ASP A 100 -34.82 20.04 -0.56
CA ASP A 100 -34.86 19.14 0.61
C ASP A 100 -33.48 19.14 1.31
N GLU A 101 -33.47 19.66 2.56
CA GLU A 101 -32.21 19.75 3.33
C GLU A 101 -31.60 18.38 3.65
N ASP A 102 -32.40 17.35 3.89
CA ASP A 102 -31.91 16.01 4.24
C ASP A 102 -31.27 15.35 3.01
N MET A 103 -31.89 15.49 1.84
CA MET A 103 -31.33 15.00 0.58
C MET A 103 -30.05 15.75 0.20
N GLN A 104 -29.96 17.05 0.49
CA GLN A 104 -28.73 17.81 0.24
C GLN A 104 -27.56 17.30 1.07
N VAL A 105 -27.78 17.05 2.36
CA VAL A 105 -26.76 16.47 3.25
C VAL A 105 -26.31 15.10 2.74
N GLU A 106 -27.24 14.23 2.36
CA GLU A 106 -26.92 12.91 1.80
C GLU A 106 -26.09 13.02 0.51
N LEU A 107 -26.44 13.94 -0.39
CA LEU A 107 -25.69 14.18 -1.61
C LEU A 107 -24.26 14.67 -1.33
N GLU A 108 -24.07 15.59 -0.38
CA GLU A 108 -22.75 16.07 0.02
C GLU A 108 -21.89 14.94 0.58
N GLU A 109 -22.44 14.08 1.43
CA GLU A 109 -21.75 12.90 1.97
C GLU A 109 -21.38 11.89 0.86
N ASN A 110 -22.29 11.65 -0.08
CA ASN A 110 -22.07 10.77 -1.21
C ASN A 110 -20.95 11.28 -2.12
N VAL A 111 -20.92 12.56 -2.43
CA VAL A 111 -19.88 13.21 -3.26
C VAL A 111 -18.51 13.13 -2.57
N GLU A 112 -18.44 13.36 -1.27
CA GLU A 112 -17.19 13.23 -0.51
C GLU A 112 -16.71 11.77 -0.49
N LYS A 113 -17.61 10.82 -0.25
CA LYS A 113 -17.32 9.38 -0.27
C LYS A 113 -16.89 8.90 -1.65
N LEU A 114 -17.55 9.39 -2.70
CA LEU A 114 -17.22 9.08 -4.09
C LEU A 114 -15.81 9.57 -4.44
N GLY A 115 -15.46 10.80 -4.07
CA GLY A 115 -14.11 11.34 -4.29
C GLY A 115 -13.02 10.47 -3.66
N LYS A 116 -13.21 10.08 -2.39
CA LYS A 116 -12.27 9.19 -1.69
C LYS A 116 -12.15 7.81 -2.36
N LYS A 117 -13.27 7.24 -2.81
CA LYS A 117 -13.27 5.96 -3.51
C LYS A 117 -12.54 6.04 -4.85
N ILE A 118 -12.76 7.10 -5.62
CA ILE A 118 -12.08 7.33 -6.90
C ILE A 118 -10.57 7.47 -6.69
N GLU A 119 -10.14 8.28 -5.73
CA GLU A 119 -8.70 8.44 -5.41
C GLU A 119 -8.04 7.10 -5.04
N THR A 120 -8.70 6.31 -4.21
CA THR A 120 -8.20 4.98 -3.83
C THR A 120 -8.12 4.05 -5.03
N TYR A 121 -9.13 4.05 -5.88
CA TYR A 121 -9.20 3.19 -7.05
C TYR A 121 -8.19 3.58 -8.13
N GLU A 122 -7.93 4.88 -8.33
CA GLU A 122 -6.85 5.36 -9.21
C GLU A 122 -5.49 4.79 -8.78
N LEU A 123 -5.22 4.80 -7.48
CA LEU A 123 -3.98 4.21 -6.95
C LEU A 123 -3.92 2.70 -7.20
N GLU A 124 -5.02 1.97 -6.96
CA GLU A 124 -5.09 0.52 -7.19
C GLU A 124 -4.82 0.15 -8.67
N ILE A 125 -5.36 0.92 -9.62
CA ILE A 125 -5.13 0.70 -11.06
C ILE A 125 -3.65 0.90 -11.42
N MET A 126 -2.97 1.85 -10.78
CA MET A 126 -1.54 2.11 -11.00
C MET A 126 -0.64 0.98 -10.49
N LEU A 127 -1.14 0.14 -9.59
CA LEU A 127 -0.41 -0.99 -9.01
C LEU A 127 -0.53 -2.23 -9.90
N ASN A 128 0.20 -2.25 -11.01
CA ASN A 128 0.15 -3.28 -12.06
C ASN A 128 1.46 -4.05 -12.27
N GLN A 129 2.47 -3.82 -11.41
CA GLN A 129 3.74 -4.55 -11.53
C GLN A 129 3.61 -5.97 -10.94
N PRO A 130 4.47 -6.91 -11.35
CA PRO A 130 4.33 -8.34 -10.99
C PRO A 130 4.19 -8.63 -9.50
N TYR A 131 4.83 -7.82 -8.65
CA TYR A 131 4.86 -8.04 -7.19
C TYR A 131 3.99 -7.06 -6.40
N ASP A 132 3.33 -6.09 -7.08
CA ASP A 132 2.58 -5.03 -6.39
C ASP A 132 1.48 -5.58 -5.47
N HIS A 133 0.88 -6.70 -5.83
CA HIS A 133 -0.21 -7.34 -5.08
C HIS A 133 0.23 -8.06 -3.80
N MET A 134 1.53 -8.26 -3.60
CA MET A 134 2.09 -9.02 -2.49
C MET A 134 2.12 -8.23 -1.18
N ASN A 135 2.30 -8.97 -0.08
CA ASN A 135 2.68 -8.39 1.20
C ASN A 135 4.04 -7.70 1.11
N ALA A 136 4.31 -6.77 2.01
CA ALA A 136 5.59 -6.05 2.04
C ALA A 136 6.39 -6.35 3.30
N ILE A 137 7.70 -6.48 3.13
CA ILE A 137 8.68 -6.44 4.22
C ILE A 137 9.42 -5.11 4.11
N LEU A 138 9.37 -4.31 5.17
CA LEU A 138 9.99 -2.99 5.24
C LEU A 138 11.07 -2.99 6.31
N GLU A 139 12.29 -2.65 5.92
CA GLU A 139 13.44 -2.57 6.80
C GLU A 139 13.86 -1.12 7.00
N ILE A 140 14.17 -0.75 8.23
CA ILE A 140 14.59 0.59 8.63
C ILE A 140 16.01 0.52 9.20
N HIS A 141 16.94 1.25 8.60
CA HIS A 141 18.33 1.28 8.99
C HIS A 141 18.79 2.73 9.18
N PRO A 142 18.93 3.22 10.43
CA PRO A 142 19.53 4.51 10.71
C PRO A 142 20.94 4.62 10.15
N GLY A 143 21.20 5.73 9.47
CA GLY A 143 22.49 6.03 8.86
C GLY A 143 23.32 7.03 9.68
N SER A 144 23.94 7.96 8.98
CA SER A 144 24.74 9.02 9.61
C SER A 144 23.89 9.93 10.48
N GLY A 145 24.32 10.21 11.71
CA GLY A 145 23.65 11.10 12.65
C GLY A 145 23.63 10.61 14.11
N GLY A 146 24.15 9.40 14.37
CA GLY A 146 24.21 8.83 15.73
C GLY A 146 22.81 8.71 16.36
N THR A 147 22.65 9.14 17.61
CA THR A 147 21.36 9.10 18.35
C THR A 147 20.22 9.80 17.59
N GLU A 148 20.51 10.89 16.88
CA GLU A 148 19.51 11.62 16.11
C GLU A 148 18.94 10.80 14.93
N SER A 149 19.79 10.02 14.23
CA SER A 149 19.34 9.14 13.16
C SER A 149 18.58 7.92 13.71
N GLN A 150 18.96 7.40 14.86
CA GLN A 150 18.26 6.31 15.54
C GLN A 150 16.85 6.75 15.99
N ASP A 151 16.71 7.97 16.51
CA ASP A 151 15.41 8.54 16.85
C ASP A 151 14.55 8.79 15.59
N TRP A 152 15.16 9.29 14.50
CA TRP A 152 14.48 9.42 13.21
C TRP A 152 13.96 8.07 12.70
N GLY A 153 14.73 7.00 12.85
CA GLY A 153 14.28 5.64 12.52
C GLY A 153 13.01 5.24 13.28
N SER A 154 12.95 5.54 14.59
CA SER A 154 11.74 5.28 15.39
C SER A 154 10.54 6.11 14.96
N MET A 155 10.76 7.35 14.54
CA MET A 155 9.69 8.20 14.01
C MET A 155 9.12 7.64 12.71
N LEU A 156 9.99 7.16 11.79
CA LEU A 156 9.59 6.49 10.55
C LEU A 156 8.82 5.20 10.84
N MET A 157 9.34 4.35 11.72
CA MET A 157 8.65 3.12 12.13
C MET A 157 7.22 3.41 12.59
N ARG A 158 7.06 4.34 13.52
CA ARG A 158 5.75 4.75 14.02
C ARG A 158 4.85 5.34 12.92
N MET A 159 5.41 6.06 11.97
CA MET A 159 4.67 6.59 10.82
C MET A 159 4.12 5.45 9.98
N TYR A 160 4.94 4.47 9.62
CA TYR A 160 4.52 3.32 8.82
C TYR A 160 3.51 2.41 9.55
N GLU A 161 3.70 2.15 10.85
CA GLU A 161 2.72 1.40 11.65
C GLU A 161 1.34 2.07 11.63
N ARG A 162 1.29 3.39 11.83
CA ARG A 162 0.04 4.16 11.81
C ARG A 162 -0.58 4.21 10.44
N TRP A 163 0.24 4.37 9.41
CA TRP A 163 -0.22 4.34 8.04
C TRP A 163 -0.83 2.98 7.70
N GLY A 164 -0.15 1.89 8.04
CA GLY A 164 -0.65 0.54 7.82
C GLY A 164 -1.99 0.30 8.51
N ALA A 165 -2.09 0.68 9.79
CA ALA A 165 -3.34 0.54 10.54
C ALA A 165 -4.50 1.37 9.94
N ALA A 166 -4.20 2.59 9.47
CA ALA A 166 -5.20 3.47 8.86
C ALA A 166 -5.70 2.96 7.49
N HIS A 167 -4.88 2.18 6.78
CA HIS A 167 -5.22 1.59 5.47
C HIS A 167 -5.66 0.12 5.56
N GLY A 168 -5.90 -0.39 6.77
CA GLY A 168 -6.41 -1.75 6.99
C GLY A 168 -5.39 -2.86 6.82
N PHE A 169 -4.10 -2.55 6.74
CA PHE A 169 -3.04 -3.55 6.73
C PHE A 169 -2.81 -4.09 8.13
N LYS A 170 -2.57 -5.41 8.23
CA LYS A 170 -2.05 -6.01 9.46
C LYS A 170 -0.54 -5.76 9.49
N VAL A 171 -0.06 -5.03 10.50
CA VAL A 171 1.36 -4.71 10.66
C VAL A 171 1.94 -5.55 11.79
N GLU A 172 3.02 -6.27 11.48
CA GLU A 172 3.75 -7.11 12.43
C GLU A 172 5.22 -6.68 12.47
N VAL A 173 5.77 -6.56 13.68
CA VAL A 173 7.20 -6.29 13.88
C VAL A 173 7.93 -7.63 13.90
N LEU A 174 8.73 -7.90 12.88
CA LEU A 174 9.50 -9.16 12.75
C LEU A 174 10.81 -9.09 13.53
N ASP A 175 11.48 -7.94 13.49
CA ASP A 175 12.72 -7.70 14.23
C ASP A 175 12.80 -6.24 14.70
N TYR A 176 13.41 -6.04 15.87
CA TYR A 176 13.58 -4.73 16.43
C TYR A 176 14.84 -4.69 17.31
N GLN A 177 15.72 -3.75 17.04
CA GLN A 177 16.92 -3.54 17.83
C GLN A 177 16.93 -2.12 18.40
N ASP A 178 16.96 -2.02 19.73
CA ASP A 178 17.03 -0.74 20.44
C ASP A 178 18.29 0.07 20.09
N GLY A 179 18.12 1.38 20.04
CA GLY A 179 19.23 2.32 19.98
C GLY A 179 20.04 2.37 21.29
N ASP A 180 21.26 2.88 21.21
CA ASP A 180 22.13 2.93 22.39
C ASP A 180 21.65 3.93 23.47
N VAL A 181 21.02 5.02 23.07
CA VAL A 181 20.53 6.11 23.95
C VAL A 181 19.08 6.39 23.69
N ALA A 182 18.66 6.41 22.44
CA ALA A 182 17.29 6.64 22.01
C ALA A 182 17.08 6.03 20.61
N GLY A 183 15.82 5.80 20.28
CA GLY A 183 15.46 5.31 18.95
C GLY A 183 15.79 3.84 18.74
N LEU A 184 16.01 3.46 17.49
CA LEU A 184 16.30 2.09 17.06
C LEU A 184 17.61 2.02 16.25
N LYS A 185 18.24 0.84 16.24
CA LYS A 185 19.38 0.50 15.36
C LYS A 185 18.92 -0.13 14.07
N SER A 186 17.89 -0.95 14.15
CA SER A 186 17.20 -1.54 13.00
C SER A 186 15.80 -1.95 13.40
N ALA A 187 14.90 -1.98 12.43
CA ALA A 187 13.58 -2.58 12.59
C ALA A 187 13.15 -3.19 11.27
N THR A 188 12.46 -4.32 11.36
CA THR A 188 11.83 -4.99 10.22
C THR A 188 10.35 -5.15 10.49
N LEU A 189 9.53 -4.61 9.61
CA LEU A 189 8.08 -4.63 9.67
C LEU A 189 7.53 -5.47 8.51
N LYS A 190 6.53 -6.29 8.78
CA LYS A 190 5.74 -6.96 7.76
C LYS A 190 4.38 -6.28 7.65
N PHE A 191 3.97 -6.00 6.43
CA PHE A 191 2.64 -5.47 6.10
C PHE A 191 1.87 -6.55 5.35
N GLU A 192 0.86 -7.12 5.99
CA GLU A 192 -0.02 -8.11 5.38
C GLU A 192 -1.27 -7.45 4.84
N GLY A 193 -1.55 -7.64 3.57
CA GLY A 193 -2.73 -7.13 2.89
C GLY A 193 -2.49 -6.93 1.40
N ARG A 194 -3.57 -6.87 0.64
CA ARG A 194 -3.51 -6.72 -0.81
C ARG A 194 -2.82 -5.42 -1.21
N ASN A 195 -1.88 -5.50 -2.13
CA ASN A 195 -1.10 -4.38 -2.67
C ASN A 195 -0.18 -3.68 -1.65
N ALA A 196 0.12 -4.31 -0.51
CA ALA A 196 0.99 -3.70 0.50
C ALA A 196 2.36 -3.31 -0.08
N TYR A 197 2.98 -4.21 -0.87
CA TYR A 197 4.25 -3.91 -1.53
C TYR A 197 4.10 -2.80 -2.57
N GLY A 198 3.06 -2.83 -3.38
CA GLY A 198 2.80 -1.82 -4.40
C GLY A 198 2.72 -0.40 -3.83
N PHE A 199 2.05 -0.24 -2.69
CA PHE A 199 1.96 1.05 -2.00
C PHE A 199 3.29 1.47 -1.37
N LEU A 200 4.03 0.54 -0.78
CA LEU A 200 5.24 0.86 0.00
C LEU A 200 6.51 0.91 -0.83
N ARG A 201 6.57 0.29 -2.01
CA ARG A 201 7.80 0.23 -2.83
C ARG A 201 8.41 1.60 -3.15
N GLY A 202 7.57 2.64 -3.26
CA GLY A 202 8.01 4.01 -3.50
C GLY A 202 8.76 4.64 -2.33
N GLU A 203 8.63 4.07 -1.13
CA GLU A 203 9.30 4.54 0.08
C GLU A 203 10.76 4.05 0.17
N LYS A 204 11.16 3.11 -0.68
CA LYS A 204 12.54 2.60 -0.72
C LYS A 204 13.53 3.71 -1.02
N GLY A 205 14.44 3.98 -0.07
CA GLY A 205 15.47 4.99 -0.25
C GLY A 205 15.96 5.62 1.06
N VAL A 206 16.57 6.78 0.94
CA VAL A 206 17.14 7.51 2.08
C VAL A 206 16.22 8.65 2.50
N HIS A 207 15.75 8.58 3.73
CA HIS A 207 14.87 9.55 4.35
C HIS A 207 15.68 10.56 5.17
N ARG A 208 15.50 11.84 4.86
CA ARG A 208 16.21 12.94 5.48
C ARG A 208 15.35 13.67 6.48
N LEU A 209 15.87 13.84 7.71
CA LEU A 209 15.28 14.71 8.73
C LEU A 209 16.16 15.94 8.94
N VAL A 210 15.54 17.11 9.01
CA VAL A 210 16.19 18.35 9.40
C VAL A 210 15.35 19.01 10.49
N ARG A 211 15.89 19.04 11.71
CA ARG A 211 15.23 19.66 12.87
C ARG A 211 16.23 20.23 13.87
N ILE A 212 15.75 21.01 14.83
CA ILE A 212 16.51 21.33 16.05
C ILE A 212 16.59 20.04 16.87
N SER A 213 17.81 19.60 17.19
CA SER A 213 18.03 18.33 17.89
C SER A 213 17.58 18.42 19.35
N PRO A 214 16.73 17.50 19.84
CA PRO A 214 16.38 17.40 21.25
C PRO A 214 17.55 16.83 22.10
N PHE A 215 18.58 16.29 21.46
CA PHE A 215 19.76 15.71 22.12
C PHE A 215 20.96 16.67 22.19
N ASP A 216 20.86 17.83 21.53
CA ASP A 216 21.89 18.86 21.52
C ASP A 216 21.59 19.97 22.55
N SER A 217 22.39 20.08 23.57
CA SER A 217 22.24 21.12 24.61
C SER A 217 22.31 22.56 24.08
N GLN A 218 22.88 22.75 22.88
CA GLN A 218 23.00 24.06 22.24
C GLN A 218 21.84 24.36 21.28
N ASN A 219 20.83 23.49 21.20
CA ASN A 219 19.66 23.64 20.32
C ASN A 219 20.02 23.92 18.85
N ARG A 220 21.09 23.29 18.35
CA ARG A 220 21.50 23.44 16.96
C ARG A 220 20.64 22.60 16.04
N ARG A 221 20.53 23.07 14.80
CA ARG A 221 19.85 22.35 13.73
C ARG A 221 20.75 21.23 13.21
N HIS A 222 20.24 19.99 13.23
CA HIS A 222 20.92 18.81 12.73
C HIS A 222 20.23 18.24 11.51
N THR A 223 21.01 17.54 10.70
CA THR A 223 20.51 16.74 9.58
C THR A 223 20.87 15.28 9.81
N SER A 224 19.89 14.40 9.72
CA SER A 224 20.03 12.96 9.94
C SER A 224 19.45 12.18 8.79
N PHE A 225 19.95 11.00 8.56
CA PHE A 225 19.52 10.12 7.47
C PHE A 225 19.21 8.73 8.02
N THR A 226 18.14 8.14 7.47
CA THR A 226 17.74 6.76 7.72
C THR A 226 17.36 6.14 6.39
N SER A 227 17.89 4.97 6.07
CA SER A 227 17.48 4.22 4.89
C SER A 227 16.27 3.34 5.22
N VAL A 228 15.37 3.28 4.26
CA VAL A 228 14.24 2.36 4.24
C VAL A 228 14.43 1.45 3.05
N ASP A 229 14.38 0.15 3.25
CA ASP A 229 14.29 -0.84 2.19
C ASP A 229 12.90 -1.47 2.20
N VAL A 230 12.38 -1.78 1.01
CA VAL A 230 11.08 -2.42 0.86
C VAL A 230 11.21 -3.56 -0.12
N MET A 231 10.79 -4.75 0.31
CA MET A 231 10.82 -5.98 -0.46
C MET A 231 9.44 -6.64 -0.47
N PRO A 232 9.05 -7.32 -1.57
CA PRO A 232 7.86 -8.16 -1.56
C PRO A 232 8.12 -9.38 -0.68
N GLU A 233 7.11 -9.86 0.03
CA GLU A 233 7.14 -11.17 0.64
C GLU A 233 6.95 -12.22 -0.46
N LEU A 234 8.05 -12.84 -0.88
CA LEU A 234 8.01 -13.90 -1.87
C LEU A 234 7.49 -15.18 -1.20
N ASP A 235 6.59 -15.86 -1.88
CA ASP A 235 6.14 -17.18 -1.50
C ASP A 235 7.12 -18.27 -2.02
N ASP A 236 6.96 -19.51 -1.54
CA ASP A 236 7.80 -20.66 -1.94
C ASP A 236 7.60 -21.05 -3.42
N THR A 237 6.75 -20.36 -4.17
CA THR A 237 6.49 -20.66 -5.59
C THR A 237 7.55 -20.08 -6.53
N VAL A 238 8.45 -19.24 -6.02
CA VAL A 238 9.57 -18.69 -6.80
C VAL A 238 10.69 -19.73 -6.83
N GLU A 239 10.69 -20.62 -7.81
CA GLU A 239 11.81 -21.51 -8.07
C GLU A 239 13.00 -20.72 -8.63
N VAL A 240 14.09 -20.68 -7.87
CA VAL A 240 15.35 -20.10 -8.34
C VAL A 240 16.29 -21.24 -8.77
N ASP A 241 16.44 -21.42 -10.07
CA ASP A 241 17.43 -22.35 -10.63
C ASP A 241 18.81 -21.68 -10.69
N VAL A 242 19.69 -22.04 -9.75
CA VAL A 242 21.08 -21.54 -9.70
C VAL A 242 21.97 -22.55 -10.36
N ARG A 243 22.40 -22.28 -11.60
CA ARG A 243 23.32 -23.14 -12.36
C ARG A 243 24.76 -22.86 -11.96
N ASP A 244 25.63 -23.87 -12.02
CA ASP A 244 27.08 -23.72 -11.77
C ASP A 244 27.72 -22.61 -12.62
N ALA A 245 27.18 -22.33 -13.80
CA ALA A 245 27.66 -21.27 -14.69
C ALA A 245 27.34 -19.86 -14.15
N ASP A 246 26.37 -19.71 -13.24
CA ASP A 246 25.94 -18.45 -12.64
C ASP A 246 26.76 -18.13 -11.37
N ILE A 247 27.61 -19.11 -10.92
CA ILE A 247 28.44 -18.96 -9.72
C ILE A 247 29.86 -18.61 -10.14
N LYS A 248 30.33 -17.43 -9.71
CA LYS A 248 31.74 -17.06 -9.81
C LYS A 248 32.41 -17.29 -8.46
N MET A 249 33.37 -18.23 -8.43
CA MET A 249 34.16 -18.52 -7.23
C MET A 249 35.55 -17.87 -7.35
N ASP A 250 35.79 -16.86 -6.53
CA ASP A 250 37.12 -16.25 -6.39
C ASP A 250 37.79 -16.76 -5.10
N THR A 251 38.95 -17.42 -5.24
CA THR A 251 39.73 -17.89 -4.10
C THR A 251 40.89 -16.93 -3.83
N PHE A 252 41.10 -16.56 -2.59
CA PHE A 252 42.22 -15.71 -2.19
C PHE A 252 42.84 -16.22 -0.87
N ARG A 253 44.12 -15.90 -0.68
CA ARG A 253 44.79 -16.23 0.57
C ARG A 253 44.42 -15.21 1.63
N SER A 254 44.21 -15.66 2.86
CA SER A 254 43.98 -14.71 3.97
C SER A 254 45.23 -13.85 4.22
N GLY A 255 45.05 -12.52 4.25
CA GLY A 255 46.11 -11.58 4.56
C GLY A 255 46.35 -11.53 6.08
N GLY A 256 47.64 -11.58 6.51
CA GLY A 256 48.00 -11.46 7.92
C GLY A 256 49.46 -11.78 8.20
N ALA A 257 49.92 -11.54 9.43
CA ALA A 257 51.34 -11.63 9.87
C ALA A 257 51.85 -13.08 10.04
N GLY A 258 51.19 -14.07 9.44
CA GLY A 258 51.64 -15.48 9.47
C GLY A 258 50.85 -16.34 10.45
N GLY A 259 50.70 -17.61 10.13
CA GLY A 259 49.97 -18.62 10.89
C GLY A 259 49.64 -19.83 9.99
N GLN A 260 49.29 -20.95 10.61
CA GLN A 260 49.10 -22.24 9.88
C GLN A 260 48.04 -22.17 8.80
N ASN A 261 47.05 -21.30 8.88
CA ASN A 261 45.96 -21.14 7.91
C ASN A 261 46.11 -19.94 6.96
N VAL A 262 47.09 -19.07 7.12
CA VAL A 262 47.30 -17.89 6.27
C VAL A 262 47.77 -18.24 4.88
N ASN A 263 48.42 -19.39 4.70
CA ASN A 263 48.99 -19.89 3.44
C ASN A 263 48.13 -20.98 2.76
N LYS A 264 46.96 -21.28 3.29
CA LYS A 264 46.01 -22.22 2.65
C LYS A 264 45.02 -21.45 1.81
N VAL A 265 44.73 -21.92 0.63
CA VAL A 265 43.67 -21.44 -0.27
C VAL A 265 42.41 -22.24 0.00
#